data_b8723f8d87cde7e92ac288f4dc2998f7
#
_entry.id   b8723f8d87cde7e92ac288f4dc2998f7
#
_cell.length_a   1.000
_cell.length_b   1.000
_cell.length_c   1.000
_cell.angle_alpha   90.00
_cell.angle_beta   90.00
_cell.angle_gamma   90.00
#
_symmetry.space_group_name_H-M   'P 1'
#
loop_
_entity.id
_entity.type
_entity.pdbx_description
1 polymer ?
#
loop_
_entity_poly.entity_id
_entity_poly.type
_entity_poly.pdbx_seq_one_letter_code
_entity_poly.pdbx_strand_id
1 'polypeptide(L)'
;MPGRYGERLMEREETTNHRASSQRVVIIGAGIAGMQAALDVADAGYEAVLVERLPSIGGRMAQLSDTFPTLDCAQCILTPRTVEVGHHEQIKLLTYSEVVAIEGRAGNFHVRVRRQASYVDWEACTGCGLCQEKCPARAYSDFERGIGERTAIYTLSPQAVPNKPVIDPQSCIHFQRGRCGACQKLCPVGAIDFEQEERVIDVACSAIILAPGYDLYGLENMPEYGGGKVPDVIDALAFERLLSSSGPTAGKIRRPSDGREPREVVFIQCAGSRDPEAHLPYCSKICCMYTAKQATLYRHRVHGGQAYVFYIDIRAAGKGYDEFTQRAMEDEDVVYLRGKVSRLFRERDRVMVWGADTLSNRQVKVAADLVVVAPALQPHPETKRLAEMLGLQTDEHGWLLPLDRNVRPVETHRRGVFLAGSATGPMDIPETVAHASGAAAQALKLLSG
;
A
#
# COMPACT_ATOMS: atom_id res chain seq x y z
N MET A 1 35.81 -45.19 -24.64
CA MET A 1 34.43 -44.74 -24.95
C MET A 1 33.91 -43.95 -23.76
N PRO A 2 33.93 -42.64 -23.74
CA PRO A 2 33.21 -41.78 -22.80
C PRO A 2 32.26 -40.88 -23.58
N GLY A 3 31.01 -41.27 -23.77
CA GLY A 3 30.09 -40.52 -24.60
C GLY A 3 28.62 -40.67 -24.28
N ARG A 4 28.21 -41.33 -23.19
CA ARG A 4 26.78 -41.50 -22.89
C ARG A 4 26.29 -41.02 -21.50
N TYR A 5 27.21 -40.53 -20.67
CA TYR A 5 26.84 -40.03 -19.34
C TYR A 5 26.55 -38.51 -19.32
N GLY A 6 27.13 -37.76 -20.22
CA GLY A 6 26.94 -36.30 -20.32
C GLY A 6 25.61 -35.91 -20.94
N GLU A 7 25.14 -36.65 -21.96
CA GLU A 7 23.85 -36.34 -22.63
C GLU A 7 22.66 -36.63 -21.75
N ARG A 8 22.71 -37.67 -20.88
CA ARG A 8 21.62 -37.96 -19.94
C ARG A 8 21.55 -36.97 -18.76
N LEU A 9 22.62 -36.27 -18.42
CA LEU A 9 22.59 -35.23 -17.38
C LEU A 9 22.05 -33.92 -17.92
N MET A 10 22.39 -33.54 -19.14
CA MET A 10 21.85 -32.34 -19.81
C MET A 10 20.36 -32.50 -20.11
N GLU A 11 19.89 -33.65 -20.61
CA GLU A 11 18.46 -33.93 -20.80
C GLU A 11 17.69 -33.97 -19.47
N ARG A 12 18.32 -34.36 -18.36
CA ARG A 12 17.68 -34.31 -17.02
C ARG A 12 17.65 -32.88 -16.46
N GLU A 13 18.63 -32.04 -16.71
CA GLU A 13 18.63 -30.64 -16.29
C GLU A 13 17.65 -29.80 -17.13
N GLU A 14 17.54 -30.03 -18.44
CA GLU A 14 16.53 -29.37 -19.28
C GLU A 14 15.11 -29.81 -18.96
N THR A 15 14.88 -31.11 -18.72
CA THR A 15 13.53 -31.61 -18.32
C THR A 15 13.16 -31.21 -16.91
N THR A 16 14.09 -31.09 -15.96
CA THR A 16 13.82 -30.58 -14.60
C THR A 16 13.56 -29.08 -14.65
N ASN A 17 14.26 -28.30 -15.46
CA ASN A 17 14.05 -26.87 -15.60
C ASN A 17 12.72 -26.54 -16.28
N HIS A 18 12.30 -27.33 -17.29
CA HIS A 18 10.97 -27.20 -17.93
C HIS A 18 9.82 -27.62 -16.99
N ARG A 19 9.99 -28.68 -16.16
CA ARG A 19 9.00 -29.04 -15.14
C ARG A 19 8.92 -28.01 -14.02
N ALA A 20 10.03 -27.44 -13.58
CA ALA A 20 10.07 -26.39 -12.55
C ALA A 20 9.42 -25.08 -13.04
N SER A 21 9.56 -24.72 -14.31
CA SER A 21 8.88 -23.54 -14.88
C SER A 21 7.36 -23.72 -14.98
N SER A 22 6.88 -24.95 -15.20
CA SER A 22 5.43 -25.28 -15.32
C SER A 22 4.68 -25.27 -13.98
N GLN A 23 5.36 -25.08 -12.85
CA GLN A 23 4.77 -25.13 -11.51
C GLN A 23 4.93 -23.82 -10.73
N ARG A 24 5.21 -22.72 -11.41
CA ARG A 24 5.50 -21.42 -10.78
C ARG A 24 4.55 -20.33 -11.22
N VAL A 25 4.13 -19.49 -10.25
CA VAL A 25 3.37 -18.27 -10.48
C VAL A 25 4.19 -17.07 -10.01
N VAL A 26 4.33 -16.03 -10.85
CA VAL A 26 4.88 -14.73 -10.44
C VAL A 26 3.74 -13.81 -10.03
N ILE A 27 3.85 -13.22 -8.84
CA ILE A 27 2.86 -12.30 -8.28
C ILE A 27 3.54 -10.95 -8.11
N ILE A 28 2.97 -9.89 -8.69
CA ILE A 28 3.56 -8.54 -8.73
C ILE A 28 2.78 -7.62 -7.81
N GLY A 29 3.44 -7.21 -6.71
CA GLY A 29 2.89 -6.43 -5.60
C GLY A 29 2.57 -7.31 -4.39
N ALA A 30 3.16 -6.98 -3.23
CA ALA A 30 3.02 -7.73 -1.98
C ALA A 30 2.18 -6.96 -0.93
N GLY A 31 1.12 -6.30 -1.37
CA GLY A 31 0.01 -5.90 -0.51
C GLY A 31 -0.84 -7.10 -0.10
N ILE A 32 -1.97 -6.84 0.59
CA ILE A 32 -2.86 -7.92 1.08
C ILE A 32 -3.34 -8.85 -0.05
N ALA A 33 -3.59 -8.31 -1.26
CA ALA A 33 -3.98 -9.11 -2.42
C ALA A 33 -2.87 -10.05 -2.87
N GLY A 34 -1.66 -9.54 -3.07
CA GLY A 34 -0.54 -10.36 -3.53
C GLY A 34 -0.11 -11.40 -2.51
N MET A 35 -0.13 -11.05 -1.21
CA MET A 35 0.15 -12.00 -0.14
C MET A 35 -0.87 -13.13 -0.08
N GLN A 36 -2.17 -12.80 -0.17
CA GLN A 36 -3.23 -13.83 -0.21
C GLN A 36 -3.06 -14.75 -1.41
N ALA A 37 -2.87 -14.17 -2.61
CA ALA A 37 -2.66 -14.97 -3.81
C ALA A 37 -1.40 -15.86 -3.72
N ALA A 38 -0.32 -15.37 -3.08
CA ALA A 38 0.89 -16.15 -2.89
C ALA A 38 0.68 -17.33 -1.95
N LEU A 39 -0.04 -17.14 -0.83
CA LEU A 39 -0.39 -18.20 0.10
C LEU A 39 -1.30 -19.24 -0.56
N ASP A 40 -2.36 -18.82 -1.26
CA ASP A 40 -3.28 -19.74 -1.94
C ASP A 40 -2.55 -20.61 -2.99
N VAL A 41 -1.59 -20.04 -3.72
CA VAL A 41 -0.76 -20.77 -4.68
C VAL A 41 0.19 -21.73 -3.98
N ALA A 42 0.83 -21.29 -2.92
CA ALA A 42 1.82 -22.05 -2.17
C ALA A 42 1.19 -23.22 -1.40
N ASP A 43 0.04 -22.99 -0.74
CA ASP A 43 -0.75 -24.02 -0.04
C ASP A 43 -1.27 -25.10 -0.99
N ALA A 44 -1.48 -24.77 -2.27
CA ALA A 44 -1.80 -25.73 -3.32
C ALA A 44 -0.58 -26.53 -3.82
N GLY A 45 0.61 -26.31 -3.27
CA GLY A 45 1.84 -27.04 -3.60
C GLY A 45 2.64 -26.49 -4.79
N TYR A 46 2.33 -25.27 -5.25
CA TYR A 46 3.03 -24.60 -6.36
C TYR A 46 3.97 -23.51 -5.86
N GLU A 47 5.04 -23.23 -6.60
CA GLU A 47 5.97 -22.16 -6.26
C GLU A 47 5.38 -20.78 -6.59
N ALA A 48 5.33 -19.89 -5.60
CA ALA A 48 4.97 -18.49 -5.76
C ALA A 48 6.22 -17.60 -5.67
N VAL A 49 6.47 -16.77 -6.69
CA VAL A 49 7.50 -15.72 -6.63
C VAL A 49 6.80 -14.39 -6.43
N LEU A 50 6.89 -13.84 -5.24
CA LEU A 50 6.25 -12.60 -4.85
C LEU A 50 7.23 -11.43 -4.97
N VAL A 51 6.94 -10.50 -5.90
CA VAL A 51 7.79 -9.34 -6.21
C VAL A 51 7.21 -8.08 -5.58
N GLU A 52 8.00 -7.38 -4.77
CA GLU A 52 7.60 -6.13 -4.10
C GLU A 52 8.67 -5.05 -4.29
N ARG A 53 8.25 -3.86 -4.71
CA ARG A 53 9.16 -2.72 -4.94
C ARG A 53 9.68 -2.10 -3.63
N LEU A 54 8.89 -2.16 -2.56
CA LEU A 54 9.29 -1.68 -1.25
C LEU A 54 10.21 -2.71 -0.55
N PRO A 55 11.02 -2.29 0.42
CA PRO A 55 11.90 -3.21 1.13
C PRO A 55 11.18 -4.21 2.03
N SER A 56 9.87 -4.05 2.25
CA SER A 56 9.04 -5.00 3.00
C SER A 56 7.63 -5.10 2.46
N ILE A 57 6.96 -6.21 2.74
CA ILE A 57 5.60 -6.54 2.33
C ILE A 57 4.55 -5.92 3.25
N GLY A 58 3.27 -5.97 2.85
CA GLY A 58 2.11 -5.50 3.63
C GLY A 58 1.29 -4.40 2.94
N GLY A 59 1.90 -3.68 2.00
CA GLY A 59 1.22 -2.65 1.21
C GLY A 59 0.53 -1.58 2.07
N ARG A 60 -0.63 -1.11 1.62
CA ARG A 60 -1.40 -0.06 2.34
C ARG A 60 -1.93 -0.53 3.70
N MET A 61 -2.22 -1.83 3.86
CA MET A 61 -2.71 -2.34 5.15
C MET A 61 -1.68 -2.17 6.27
N ALA A 62 -0.37 -2.21 5.96
CA ALA A 62 0.70 -1.93 6.91
C ALA A 62 0.71 -0.48 7.43
N GLN A 63 0.02 0.44 6.75
CA GLN A 63 -0.09 1.85 7.15
C GLN A 63 -1.34 2.14 8.00
N LEU A 64 -2.29 1.20 8.10
CA LEU A 64 -3.53 1.38 8.86
C LEU A 64 -3.32 1.19 10.36
N SER A 65 -4.12 1.89 11.17
CA SER A 65 -4.24 1.68 12.61
C SER A 65 -5.15 0.48 12.92
N ASP A 66 -6.40 0.62 12.51
CA ASP A 66 -7.46 -0.36 12.74
C ASP A 66 -8.24 -0.62 11.45
N THR A 67 -9.02 -1.70 11.41
CA THR A 67 -9.92 -2.02 10.29
C THR A 67 -11.36 -1.61 10.61
N PHE A 68 -12.19 -1.43 9.59
CA PHE A 68 -13.63 -1.27 9.74
C PHE A 68 -14.35 -2.56 9.28
N PRO A 69 -15.55 -2.89 9.78
CA PRO A 69 -16.35 -2.17 10.78
C PRO A 69 -16.04 -2.59 12.23
N THR A 70 -15.09 -3.51 12.45
CA THR A 70 -14.84 -4.18 13.74
C THR A 70 -13.95 -3.40 14.68
N LEU A 71 -13.18 -2.43 14.18
CA LEU A 71 -12.11 -1.70 14.89
C LEU A 71 -10.99 -2.61 15.38
N ASP A 72 -10.75 -3.71 14.70
CA ASP A 72 -9.62 -4.58 14.98
C ASP A 72 -8.30 -3.94 14.56
N CYS A 73 -7.26 -4.16 15.33
CA CYS A 73 -5.92 -3.69 15.03
C CYS A 73 -5.43 -4.24 13.67
N ALA A 74 -5.15 -3.39 12.71
CA ALA A 74 -4.72 -3.80 11.38
C ALA A 74 -3.38 -4.57 11.40
N GLN A 75 -2.46 -4.19 12.28
CA GLN A 75 -1.17 -4.88 12.42
C GLN A 75 -1.33 -6.27 13.05
N CYS A 76 -2.29 -6.44 13.97
CA CYS A 76 -2.56 -7.72 14.61
C CYS A 76 -3.11 -8.76 13.62
N ILE A 77 -3.85 -8.29 12.60
CA ILE A 77 -4.34 -9.14 11.51
C ILE A 77 -3.23 -9.38 10.47
N LEU A 78 -2.49 -8.33 10.12
CA LEU A 78 -1.50 -8.37 9.03
C LEU A 78 -0.24 -9.15 9.41
N THR A 79 0.29 -8.96 10.63
CA THR A 79 1.58 -9.53 11.05
C THR A 79 1.63 -11.05 10.92
N PRO A 80 0.64 -11.84 11.38
CA PRO A 80 0.66 -13.28 11.14
C PRO A 80 0.77 -13.66 9.66
N ARG A 81 0.06 -12.93 8.78
CA ARG A 81 0.09 -13.19 7.35
C ARG A 81 1.43 -12.83 6.71
N THR A 82 2.05 -11.71 7.11
CA THR A 82 3.39 -11.35 6.60
C THR A 82 4.46 -12.34 7.06
N VAL A 83 4.36 -12.84 8.30
CA VAL A 83 5.26 -13.88 8.83
C VAL A 83 5.07 -15.20 8.09
N GLU A 84 3.84 -15.62 7.84
CA GLU A 84 3.50 -16.82 7.06
C GLU A 84 4.11 -16.75 5.66
N VAL A 85 3.88 -15.64 4.92
CA VAL A 85 4.49 -15.39 3.60
C VAL A 85 6.02 -15.42 3.66
N GLY A 86 6.60 -14.80 4.69
CA GLY A 86 8.06 -14.69 4.83
C GLY A 86 8.77 -16.00 5.15
N HIS A 87 8.06 -17.02 5.67
CA HIS A 87 8.63 -18.31 6.08
C HIS A 87 8.10 -19.49 5.27
N HIS A 88 7.17 -19.27 4.35
CA HIS A 88 6.59 -20.37 3.56
C HIS A 88 7.61 -20.92 2.55
N GLU A 89 7.87 -22.23 2.60
CA GLU A 89 8.90 -22.90 1.76
C GLU A 89 8.66 -22.75 0.26
N GLN A 90 7.38 -22.66 -0.16
CA GLN A 90 6.99 -22.49 -1.57
C GLN A 90 6.90 -21.03 -2.01
N ILE A 91 7.17 -20.05 -1.13
CA ILE A 91 7.14 -18.63 -1.48
C ILE A 91 8.56 -18.08 -1.55
N LYS A 92 8.97 -17.67 -2.75
CA LYS A 92 10.19 -16.89 -2.94
C LYS A 92 9.86 -15.39 -2.91
N LEU A 93 10.29 -14.71 -1.85
CA LEU A 93 10.06 -13.30 -1.68
C LEU A 93 11.20 -12.46 -2.29
N LEU A 94 10.85 -11.59 -3.24
CA LEU A 94 11.74 -10.62 -3.88
C LEU A 94 11.27 -9.21 -3.52
N THR A 95 11.67 -8.71 -2.35
CA THR A 95 11.43 -7.33 -1.93
C THR A 95 12.52 -6.39 -2.44
N TYR A 96 12.25 -5.10 -2.42
CA TYR A 96 13.09 -4.05 -2.99
C TYR A 96 13.43 -4.33 -4.46
N SER A 97 12.41 -4.81 -5.20
CA SER A 97 12.56 -5.39 -6.53
C SER A 97 11.44 -4.95 -7.45
N GLU A 98 11.77 -4.66 -8.70
CA GLU A 98 10.83 -4.21 -9.73
C GLU A 98 10.88 -5.12 -10.95
N VAL A 99 9.73 -5.42 -11.53
CA VAL A 99 9.65 -6.10 -12.82
C VAL A 99 10.05 -5.13 -13.93
N VAL A 100 11.05 -5.46 -14.71
CA VAL A 100 11.56 -4.59 -15.79
C VAL A 100 11.23 -5.09 -17.20
N ALA A 101 10.92 -6.38 -17.37
CA ALA A 101 10.44 -6.92 -18.63
C ALA A 101 9.64 -8.21 -18.40
N ILE A 102 8.67 -8.45 -19.28
CA ILE A 102 7.87 -9.68 -19.31
C ILE A 102 7.75 -10.14 -20.76
N GLU A 103 8.21 -11.35 -21.03
CA GLU A 103 8.19 -11.97 -22.35
C GLU A 103 7.47 -13.32 -22.29
N GLY A 104 7.06 -13.88 -23.44
CA GLY A 104 6.48 -15.22 -23.51
C GLY A 104 4.94 -15.23 -23.44
N ARG A 105 4.39 -16.39 -23.07
CA ARG A 105 2.95 -16.69 -23.10
C ARG A 105 2.56 -17.62 -21.94
N ALA A 106 1.26 -17.82 -21.76
CA ALA A 106 0.74 -18.75 -20.75
C ALA A 106 1.47 -20.11 -20.80
N GLY A 107 1.89 -20.58 -19.64
CA GLY A 107 2.71 -21.78 -19.47
C GLY A 107 4.22 -21.56 -19.63
N ASN A 108 4.65 -20.45 -20.21
CA ASN A 108 6.07 -20.15 -20.45
C ASN A 108 6.31 -18.63 -20.55
N PHE A 109 6.17 -17.94 -19.43
CA PHE A 109 6.59 -16.54 -19.28
C PHE A 109 8.03 -16.46 -18.76
N HIS A 110 8.72 -15.40 -19.15
CA HIS A 110 10.01 -14.98 -18.63
C HIS A 110 9.89 -13.58 -18.07
N VAL A 111 10.07 -13.43 -16.76
CA VAL A 111 9.92 -12.18 -16.03
C VAL A 111 11.31 -11.75 -15.56
N ARG A 112 11.79 -10.60 -16.04
CA ARG A 112 13.02 -9.99 -15.53
C ARG A 112 12.70 -9.06 -14.37
N VAL A 113 13.33 -9.34 -13.23
CA VAL A 113 13.16 -8.60 -12.00
C VAL A 113 14.47 -7.93 -11.63
N ARG A 114 14.48 -6.61 -11.55
CA ARG A 114 15.60 -5.81 -11.07
C ARG A 114 15.49 -5.68 -9.56
N ARG A 115 16.44 -6.23 -8.82
CA ARG A 115 16.57 -6.01 -7.38
C ARG A 115 17.49 -4.81 -7.16
N GLN A 116 16.99 -3.81 -6.47
CA GLN A 116 17.72 -2.59 -6.15
C GLN A 116 18.83 -2.86 -5.12
N ALA A 117 19.90 -2.06 -5.16
CA ALA A 117 20.92 -2.09 -4.15
C ALA A 117 20.38 -1.58 -2.82
N SER A 118 20.33 -2.44 -1.82
CA SER A 118 19.92 -2.07 -0.44
C SER A 118 21.08 -1.42 0.33
N TYR A 119 22.31 -1.59 -0.16
CA TYR A 119 23.57 -1.23 0.50
C TYR A 119 23.75 -1.90 1.86
N VAL A 120 23.00 -2.97 2.08
CA VAL A 120 23.07 -3.84 3.25
C VAL A 120 23.03 -5.29 2.77
N ASP A 121 24.01 -6.07 3.15
CA ASP A 121 23.94 -7.52 2.94
C ASP A 121 22.86 -8.12 3.85
N TRP A 122 21.72 -8.46 3.25
CA TRP A 122 20.58 -8.98 3.98
C TRP A 122 20.76 -10.39 4.49
N GLU A 123 21.70 -11.16 3.93
CA GLU A 123 22.04 -12.51 4.42
C GLU A 123 22.82 -12.40 5.73
N ALA A 124 23.81 -11.53 5.80
CA ALA A 124 24.60 -11.27 6.98
C ALA A 124 23.84 -10.45 8.04
N CYS A 125 22.92 -9.56 7.65
CA CYS A 125 22.23 -8.63 8.55
C CYS A 125 21.31 -9.37 9.55
N THR A 126 21.45 -9.08 10.85
CA THR A 126 20.60 -9.64 11.92
C THR A 126 19.36 -8.82 12.25
N GLY A 127 19.20 -7.62 11.65
CA GLY A 127 18.07 -6.73 11.95
C GLY A 127 18.15 -6.03 13.31
N CYS A 128 19.33 -5.90 13.91
CA CYS A 128 19.52 -5.35 15.29
C CYS A 128 19.19 -3.87 15.45
N GLY A 129 19.06 -3.08 14.38
CA GLY A 129 18.67 -1.67 14.41
C GLY A 129 19.76 -0.66 14.78
N LEU A 130 20.96 -1.08 15.21
CA LEU A 130 22.04 -0.17 15.63
C LEU A 130 22.42 0.87 14.57
N CYS A 131 22.43 0.47 13.31
CA CYS A 131 22.73 1.35 12.18
C CYS A 131 21.70 2.47 12.02
N GLN A 132 20.42 2.21 12.30
CA GLN A 132 19.34 3.18 12.24
C GLN A 132 19.41 4.13 13.44
N GLU A 133 19.60 3.61 14.65
CA GLU A 133 19.69 4.40 15.87
C GLU A 133 20.80 5.45 15.80
N LYS A 134 21.95 5.10 15.26
CA LYS A 134 23.16 5.95 15.19
C LYS A 134 23.30 6.75 13.89
N CYS A 135 22.37 6.63 12.96
CA CYS A 135 22.42 7.41 11.73
C CYS A 135 22.11 8.89 12.00
N PRO A 136 23.01 9.82 11.64
CA PRO A 136 22.78 11.26 11.86
C PRO A 136 21.88 11.91 10.82
N ALA A 137 21.68 11.27 9.66
CA ALA A 137 20.85 11.80 8.58
C ALA A 137 19.36 11.60 8.87
N ARG A 138 18.56 12.61 8.54
CA ARG A 138 17.10 12.58 8.66
C ARG A 138 16.47 12.94 7.31
N ALA A 139 15.35 12.29 6.99
CA ALA A 139 14.52 12.57 5.84
C ALA A 139 13.05 12.32 6.20
N TYR A 140 12.14 12.96 5.50
CA TYR A 140 10.74 12.63 5.64
C TYR A 140 10.47 11.19 5.19
N SER A 141 9.54 10.54 5.87
CA SER A 141 9.14 9.17 5.58
C SER A 141 7.90 9.15 4.68
N ASP A 142 8.03 8.60 3.48
CA ASP A 142 6.89 8.38 2.59
C ASP A 142 5.89 7.38 3.19
N PHE A 143 6.38 6.39 3.95
CA PHE A 143 5.54 5.46 4.68
C PHE A 143 4.68 6.17 5.72
N GLU A 144 5.21 7.20 6.37
CA GLU A 144 4.49 8.07 7.30
C GLU A 144 3.77 9.23 6.60
N ARG A 145 3.63 9.22 5.28
CA ARG A 145 2.97 10.26 4.49
C ARG A 145 3.54 11.68 4.71
N GLY A 146 4.82 11.78 4.97
CA GLY A 146 5.50 13.06 5.21
C GLY A 146 5.26 13.71 6.58
N ILE A 147 4.45 13.09 7.46
CA ILE A 147 4.21 13.61 8.83
C ILE A 147 5.19 13.05 9.86
N GLY A 148 6.09 12.16 9.46
CA GLY A 148 7.14 11.59 10.28
C GLY A 148 8.48 11.60 9.57
N GLU A 149 9.56 11.51 10.36
CA GLU A 149 10.93 11.42 9.85
C GLU A 149 11.46 9.99 9.98
N ARG A 150 12.41 9.66 9.10
CA ARG A 150 13.23 8.47 9.18
C ARG A 150 14.71 8.79 9.03
N THR A 151 15.56 7.86 9.37
CA THR A 151 16.99 7.95 9.08
C THR A 151 17.27 7.56 7.62
N ALA A 152 18.46 7.90 7.10
CA ALA A 152 18.86 7.50 5.75
C ALA A 152 19.02 5.98 5.60
N ILE A 153 19.40 5.27 6.67
CA ILE A 153 19.31 3.81 6.74
C ILE A 153 18.10 3.43 7.59
N TYR A 154 17.15 2.68 7.03
CA TYR A 154 15.86 2.49 7.66
C TYR A 154 15.19 1.16 7.28
N THR A 155 14.28 0.69 8.13
CA THR A 155 13.22 -0.26 7.82
C THR A 155 11.89 0.49 7.73
N LEU A 156 10.92 0.01 6.94
CA LEU A 156 9.65 0.73 6.73
C LEU A 156 8.84 0.86 8.02
N SER A 157 8.80 -0.18 8.83
CA SER A 157 8.08 -0.22 10.11
C SER A 157 8.75 -1.18 11.09
N PRO A 158 8.42 -1.13 12.37
CA PRO A 158 8.91 -2.10 13.35
C PRO A 158 8.48 -3.56 13.05
N GLN A 159 7.36 -3.75 12.32
CA GLN A 159 6.83 -5.06 11.94
C GLN A 159 7.20 -5.46 10.51
N ALA A 160 8.20 -4.81 9.91
CA ALA A 160 8.62 -5.07 8.54
C ALA A 160 9.01 -6.54 8.30
N VAL A 161 8.55 -7.12 7.21
CA VAL A 161 8.96 -8.44 6.72
C VAL A 161 9.43 -8.30 5.26
N PRO A 162 10.70 -8.62 4.98
CA PRO A 162 11.76 -8.92 5.93
C PRO A 162 12.12 -7.71 6.80
N ASN A 163 12.57 -7.93 8.03
CA ASN A 163 13.09 -6.87 8.90
C ASN A 163 14.55 -6.57 8.56
N LYS A 164 14.76 -6.02 7.38
CA LYS A 164 16.08 -5.71 6.83
C LYS A 164 16.11 -4.24 6.40
N PRO A 165 17.09 -3.47 6.85
CA PRO A 165 17.19 -2.07 6.47
C PRO A 165 17.70 -1.90 5.05
N VAL A 166 17.37 -0.73 4.49
CA VAL A 166 17.94 -0.22 3.24
C VAL A 166 18.56 1.15 3.48
N ILE A 167 19.54 1.55 2.68
CA ILE A 167 20.07 2.91 2.69
C ILE A 167 19.48 3.68 1.51
N ASP A 168 18.93 4.85 1.80
CA ASP A 168 18.49 5.81 0.80
C ASP A 168 19.65 6.70 0.38
N PRO A 169 20.18 6.57 -0.85
CA PRO A 169 21.32 7.36 -1.30
C PRO A 169 21.05 8.86 -1.33
N GLN A 170 19.78 9.27 -1.52
CA GLN A 170 19.42 10.68 -1.63
C GLN A 170 19.52 11.41 -0.29
N SER A 171 19.29 10.72 0.83
CA SER A 171 19.39 11.29 2.17
C SER A 171 20.67 10.90 2.92
N CYS A 172 21.42 9.91 2.41
CA CYS A 172 22.63 9.41 3.07
C CYS A 172 23.83 10.35 2.89
N ILE A 173 24.43 10.78 4.00
CA ILE A 173 25.60 11.67 4.00
C ILE A 173 26.82 11.03 3.30
N HIS A 174 26.97 9.70 3.37
CA HIS A 174 28.04 8.98 2.64
C HIS A 174 27.90 9.21 1.13
N PHE A 175 26.75 8.91 0.58
CA PHE A 175 26.51 9.06 -0.87
C PHE A 175 26.50 10.52 -1.33
N GLN A 176 26.02 11.44 -0.48
CA GLN A 176 25.95 12.85 -0.82
C GLN A 176 27.27 13.61 -0.68
N ARG A 177 28.12 13.21 0.27
CA ARG A 177 29.32 13.99 0.67
C ARG A 177 30.60 13.17 0.83
N GLY A 178 30.55 11.85 0.71
CA GLY A 178 31.71 10.94 0.88
C GLY A 178 32.32 10.92 2.29
N ARG A 179 31.61 11.38 3.34
CA ARG A 179 32.21 11.64 4.65
C ARG A 179 31.62 10.88 5.82
N CYS A 180 30.67 9.99 5.60
CA CYS A 180 30.03 9.24 6.68
C CYS A 180 30.25 7.74 6.51
N GLY A 181 30.41 7.02 7.57
CA GLY A 181 30.53 5.56 7.63
C GLY A 181 30.08 5.04 8.98
N ALA A 182 29.22 5.79 9.72
CA ALA A 182 28.80 5.44 11.08
C ALA A 182 28.12 4.08 11.14
N CYS A 183 27.16 3.81 10.22
CA CYS A 183 26.46 2.52 10.15
C CYS A 183 27.42 1.35 9.85
N GLN A 184 28.41 1.55 8.96
CA GLN A 184 29.39 0.53 8.61
C GLN A 184 30.31 0.19 9.79
N LYS A 185 30.80 1.22 10.51
CA LYS A 185 31.69 1.05 11.68
C LYS A 185 31.00 0.37 12.86
N LEU A 186 29.71 0.59 13.01
CA LEU A 186 28.92 0.09 14.15
C LEU A 186 28.23 -1.25 13.87
N CYS A 187 28.25 -1.72 12.63
CA CYS A 187 27.60 -2.99 12.30
C CYS A 187 28.41 -4.17 12.86
N PRO A 188 27.86 -4.95 13.80
CA PRO A 188 28.60 -6.01 14.47
C PRO A 188 28.91 -7.19 13.54
N VAL A 189 28.18 -7.31 12.45
CA VAL A 189 28.34 -8.39 11.45
C VAL A 189 28.87 -7.90 10.11
N GLY A 190 29.27 -6.62 10.01
CA GLY A 190 29.87 -6.07 8.78
C GLY A 190 28.94 -6.04 7.56
N ALA A 191 27.61 -6.01 7.76
CA ALA A 191 26.62 -6.12 6.67
C ALA A 191 26.46 -4.87 5.79
N ILE A 192 27.16 -3.76 6.06
CA ILE A 192 27.04 -2.53 5.26
C ILE A 192 28.03 -2.53 4.12
N ASP A 193 27.50 -2.48 2.90
CA ASP A 193 28.25 -2.49 1.66
C ASP A 193 27.79 -1.33 0.77
N PHE A 194 28.54 -0.23 0.75
CA PHE A 194 28.24 0.95 -0.07
C PHE A 194 28.52 0.76 -1.56
N GLU A 195 29.27 -0.30 -1.94
CA GLU A 195 29.59 -0.64 -3.33
C GLU A 195 28.62 -1.68 -3.92
N GLN A 196 27.57 -2.05 -3.17
CA GLN A 196 26.55 -3.00 -3.62
C GLN A 196 25.86 -2.47 -4.89
N GLU A 197 25.79 -3.31 -5.91
CA GLU A 197 25.12 -3.00 -7.18
C GLU A 197 23.73 -3.64 -7.25
N GLU A 198 22.86 -3.07 -8.10
CA GLU A 198 21.59 -3.69 -8.46
C GLU A 198 21.82 -5.02 -9.23
N ARG A 199 20.87 -5.94 -9.14
CA ARG A 199 20.94 -7.23 -9.81
C ARG A 199 19.67 -7.50 -10.61
N VAL A 200 19.84 -8.08 -11.80
CA VAL A 200 18.72 -8.57 -12.60
C VAL A 200 18.57 -10.07 -12.37
N ILE A 201 17.38 -10.50 -12.08
CA ILE A 201 16.99 -11.89 -11.81
C ILE A 201 15.98 -12.31 -12.87
N ASP A 202 16.28 -13.38 -13.60
CA ASP A 202 15.35 -13.96 -14.56
C ASP A 202 14.49 -15.04 -13.88
N VAL A 203 13.18 -14.93 -14.02
CA VAL A 203 12.19 -15.83 -13.42
C VAL A 203 11.30 -16.40 -14.51
N ALA A 204 11.43 -17.70 -14.78
CA ALA A 204 10.50 -18.43 -15.64
C ALA A 204 9.25 -18.81 -14.83
N CYS A 205 8.05 -18.63 -15.41
CA CYS A 205 6.79 -18.99 -14.76
C CYS A 205 5.68 -19.33 -15.76
N SER A 206 4.65 -20.00 -15.30
CA SER A 206 3.50 -20.38 -16.13
C SER A 206 2.37 -19.36 -16.10
N ALA A 207 2.24 -18.60 -15.02
CA ALA A 207 1.20 -17.60 -14.82
C ALA A 207 1.73 -16.37 -14.10
N ILE A 208 1.03 -15.25 -14.28
CA ILE A 208 1.33 -13.97 -13.66
C ILE A 208 0.06 -13.44 -12.99
N ILE A 209 0.17 -12.99 -11.74
CA ILE A 209 -0.92 -12.30 -11.03
C ILE A 209 -0.46 -10.87 -10.76
N LEU A 210 -1.26 -9.89 -11.18
CA LEU A 210 -1.00 -8.47 -11.00
C LEU A 210 -1.77 -7.95 -9.79
N ALA A 211 -1.06 -7.48 -8.78
CA ALA A 211 -1.59 -6.91 -7.54
C ALA A 211 -0.95 -5.55 -7.19
N PRO A 212 -0.83 -4.59 -8.12
CA PRO A 212 -0.12 -3.32 -7.91
C PRO A 212 -0.79 -2.41 -6.86
N GLY A 213 -2.05 -2.68 -6.51
CA GLY A 213 -2.81 -1.88 -5.59
C GLY A 213 -3.26 -0.53 -6.18
N TYR A 214 -3.42 0.48 -5.30
CA TYR A 214 -3.85 1.83 -5.64
C TYR A 214 -2.93 2.89 -5.02
N ASP A 215 -3.05 4.12 -5.48
CA ASP A 215 -2.48 5.29 -4.84
C ASP A 215 -3.58 6.31 -4.48
N LEU A 216 -3.23 7.30 -3.67
CA LEU A 216 -4.13 8.39 -3.32
C LEU A 216 -3.97 9.55 -4.31
N TYR A 217 -5.06 10.15 -4.68
CA TYR A 217 -5.06 11.40 -5.44
C TYR A 217 -4.40 12.50 -4.59
N GLY A 218 -3.37 13.14 -5.12
CA GLY A 218 -2.52 14.05 -4.34
C GLY A 218 -3.27 15.31 -3.87
N LEU A 219 -2.99 15.75 -2.64
CA LEU A 219 -3.55 17.00 -2.09
C LEU A 219 -3.14 18.22 -2.91
N GLU A 220 -1.97 18.20 -3.55
CA GLU A 220 -1.47 19.25 -4.44
C GLU A 220 -2.38 19.50 -5.65
N ASN A 221 -3.18 18.51 -6.04
CA ASN A 221 -4.15 18.61 -7.12
C ASN A 221 -5.51 19.18 -6.66
N MET A 222 -5.65 19.49 -5.37
CA MET A 222 -6.88 19.98 -4.74
C MET A 222 -6.64 21.31 -4.04
N PRO A 223 -6.45 22.42 -4.80
CA PRO A 223 -6.16 23.73 -4.23
C PRO A 223 -7.28 24.27 -3.33
N GLU A 224 -8.52 23.87 -3.56
CA GLU A 224 -9.70 24.22 -2.74
C GLU A 224 -9.60 23.66 -1.31
N TYR A 225 -8.85 22.58 -1.10
CA TYR A 225 -8.56 21.98 0.21
C TYR A 225 -7.14 22.32 0.71
N GLY A 226 -6.59 23.44 0.25
CA GLY A 226 -5.28 23.94 0.71
C GLY A 226 -4.06 23.31 0.01
N GLY A 227 -4.23 22.33 -0.88
CA GLY A 227 -3.23 21.83 -1.81
C GLY A 227 -1.86 21.49 -1.19
N GLY A 228 -1.81 20.90 0.00
CA GLY A 228 -0.56 20.62 0.71
C GLY A 228 0.16 21.84 1.29
N LYS A 229 -0.43 23.06 1.18
CA LYS A 229 0.17 24.31 1.67
C LYS A 229 -0.17 24.64 3.12
N VAL A 230 -1.22 24.02 3.66
CA VAL A 230 -1.66 24.23 5.05
C VAL A 230 -1.21 23.03 5.90
N PRO A 231 -0.30 23.21 6.86
CA PRO A 231 0.31 22.09 7.60
C PRO A 231 -0.68 21.19 8.36
N ASP A 232 -1.81 21.77 8.82
CA ASP A 232 -2.84 21.05 9.57
C ASP A 232 -3.97 20.54 8.64
N VAL A 233 -3.69 20.39 7.34
CA VAL A 233 -4.53 19.70 6.37
C VAL A 233 -3.76 18.49 5.86
N ILE A 234 -4.21 17.29 6.25
CA ILE A 234 -3.55 16.03 5.93
C ILE A 234 -4.51 15.08 5.21
N ASP A 235 -3.96 14.10 4.50
CA ASP A 235 -4.79 13.03 3.93
C ASP A 235 -5.19 11.98 4.98
N ALA A 236 -6.21 11.21 4.68
CA ALA A 236 -6.75 10.19 5.57
C ALA A 236 -5.73 9.09 5.92
N LEU A 237 -4.79 8.78 5.03
CA LEU A 237 -3.75 7.79 5.32
C LEU A 237 -2.67 8.35 6.27
N ALA A 238 -2.36 9.65 6.18
CA ALA A 238 -1.54 10.33 7.17
C ALA A 238 -2.23 10.31 8.54
N PHE A 239 -3.54 10.49 8.58
CA PHE A 239 -4.28 10.38 9.84
C PHE A 239 -4.25 8.96 10.43
N GLU A 240 -4.29 7.89 9.59
CA GLU A 240 -4.04 6.52 10.05
C GLU A 240 -2.68 6.39 10.75
N ARG A 241 -1.65 7.05 10.23
CA ARG A 241 -0.32 7.02 10.86
C ARG A 241 -0.29 7.75 12.19
N LEU A 242 -1.09 8.83 12.38
CA LEU A 242 -1.26 9.45 13.71
C LEU A 242 -2.02 8.54 14.69
N LEU A 243 -2.97 7.75 14.20
CA LEU A 243 -3.72 6.79 15.01
C LEU A 243 -2.90 5.56 15.37
N SER A 244 -1.92 5.18 14.55
CA SER A 244 -1.15 3.94 14.76
C SER A 244 -0.16 4.06 15.92
N SER A 245 -0.11 3.05 16.79
CA SER A 245 0.90 2.96 17.86
C SER A 245 2.33 2.88 17.34
N SER A 246 2.53 2.37 16.12
CA SER A 246 3.81 2.34 15.41
C SER A 246 4.07 3.58 14.55
N GLY A 247 3.16 4.55 14.56
CA GLY A 247 3.28 5.79 13.80
C GLY A 247 4.18 6.81 14.47
N PRO A 248 4.41 7.97 13.83
CA PRO A 248 5.41 8.95 14.25
C PRO A 248 5.12 9.60 15.61
N THR A 249 3.88 9.54 16.07
CA THR A 249 3.42 10.11 17.34
C THR A 249 3.03 9.04 18.37
N ALA A 250 3.37 7.77 18.11
CA ALA A 250 3.02 6.63 18.97
C ALA A 250 1.52 6.56 19.32
N GLY A 251 0.66 6.81 18.34
CA GLY A 251 -0.81 6.75 18.47
C GLY A 251 -1.45 7.98 19.12
N LYS A 252 -0.67 9.03 19.43
CA LYS A 252 -1.19 10.30 19.94
C LYS A 252 -1.52 11.21 18.76
N ILE A 253 -2.78 11.63 18.65
CA ILE A 253 -3.19 12.52 17.56
C ILE A 253 -2.62 13.91 17.83
N ARG A 254 -1.76 14.39 16.92
CA ARG A 254 -1.04 15.65 17.03
C ARG A 254 -1.15 16.46 15.75
N ARG A 255 -1.29 17.76 15.90
CA ARG A 255 -1.25 18.71 14.78
C ARG A 255 0.14 18.74 14.17
N PRO A 256 0.30 18.64 12.86
CA PRO A 256 1.62 18.75 12.22
C PRO A 256 2.32 20.08 12.47
N SER A 257 1.58 21.18 12.61
CA SER A 257 2.15 22.53 12.74
C SER A 257 2.85 22.79 14.07
N ASP A 258 2.35 22.24 15.19
CA ASP A 258 2.79 22.62 16.53
C ASP A 258 2.80 21.47 17.55
N GLY A 259 2.41 20.27 17.15
CA GLY A 259 2.38 19.09 18.02
C GLY A 259 1.29 19.08 19.10
N ARG A 260 0.41 20.09 19.14
CA ARG A 260 -0.73 20.10 20.08
C ARG A 260 -1.78 19.06 19.71
N GLU A 261 -2.56 18.62 20.70
CA GLU A 261 -3.71 17.75 20.51
C GLU A 261 -4.87 18.55 19.89
N PRO A 262 -5.42 18.12 18.72
CA PRO A 262 -6.54 18.84 18.10
C PRO A 262 -7.85 18.58 18.86
N ARG A 263 -8.62 19.62 19.12
CA ARG A 263 -9.94 19.55 19.75
C ARG A 263 -11.09 19.57 18.73
N GLU A 264 -10.89 20.24 17.61
CA GLU A 264 -11.87 20.36 16.53
C GLU A 264 -11.27 19.73 15.27
N VAL A 265 -11.81 18.59 14.85
CA VAL A 265 -11.33 17.88 13.64
C VAL A 265 -12.40 17.82 12.59
N VAL A 266 -12.08 18.23 11.38
CA VAL A 266 -13.00 18.17 10.22
C VAL A 266 -12.51 17.11 9.24
N PHE A 267 -13.37 16.16 8.90
CA PHE A 267 -13.17 15.16 7.86
C PHE A 267 -13.92 15.59 6.60
N ILE A 268 -13.24 15.57 5.45
CA ILE A 268 -13.84 15.94 4.17
C ILE A 268 -13.86 14.72 3.26
N GLN A 269 -15.04 14.18 3.03
CA GLN A 269 -15.24 13.03 2.13
C GLN A 269 -15.34 13.45 0.67
N CYS A 270 -15.14 12.49 -0.23
CA CYS A 270 -15.22 12.66 -1.67
C CYS A 270 -14.26 13.73 -2.23
N ALA A 271 -13.16 14.01 -1.54
CA ALA A 271 -12.16 14.95 -2.03
C ALA A 271 -11.46 14.40 -3.28
N GLY A 272 -11.58 15.11 -4.39
CA GLY A 272 -11.08 14.64 -5.70
C GLY A 272 -11.84 13.45 -6.28
N SER A 273 -12.96 13.01 -5.66
CA SER A 273 -13.86 11.95 -6.13
C SER A 273 -15.24 12.51 -6.49
N ARG A 274 -15.94 11.87 -7.43
CA ARG A 274 -17.31 12.22 -7.82
C ARG A 274 -17.42 13.68 -8.30
N ASP A 275 -16.40 14.13 -8.97
CA ASP A 275 -16.27 15.50 -9.46
C ASP A 275 -15.79 15.48 -10.92
N PRO A 276 -16.72 15.29 -11.89
CA PRO A 276 -16.39 15.14 -13.30
C PRO A 276 -15.89 16.46 -13.94
N GLU A 277 -16.09 17.62 -13.29
CA GLU A 277 -15.69 18.90 -13.83
C GLU A 277 -14.24 19.27 -13.50
N ALA A 278 -13.77 18.90 -12.29
CA ALA A 278 -12.46 19.32 -11.80
C ALA A 278 -11.52 18.15 -11.47
N HIS A 279 -12.06 16.98 -11.12
CA HIS A 279 -11.29 15.84 -10.59
C HIS A 279 -11.77 14.51 -11.15
N LEU A 280 -11.64 13.43 -10.37
CA LEU A 280 -12.06 12.09 -10.79
C LEU A 280 -13.58 11.90 -10.65
N PRO A 281 -14.27 11.42 -11.72
CA PRO A 281 -15.72 11.36 -11.75
C PRO A 281 -16.32 10.21 -10.90
N TYR A 282 -15.51 9.22 -10.55
CA TYR A 282 -15.98 8.01 -9.86
C TYR A 282 -15.89 8.11 -8.33
N CYS A 283 -16.59 7.20 -7.65
CA CYS A 283 -16.54 7.01 -6.21
C CYS A 283 -15.37 6.11 -5.80
N SER A 284 -14.61 6.51 -4.80
CA SER A 284 -13.51 5.70 -4.23
C SER A 284 -13.98 4.61 -3.26
N LYS A 285 -15.29 4.39 -3.13
CA LYS A 285 -15.96 3.29 -2.44
C LYS A 285 -15.73 3.21 -0.93
N ILE A 286 -14.48 3.21 -0.46
CA ILE A 286 -14.12 2.91 0.94
C ILE A 286 -14.06 4.13 1.86
N CYS A 287 -14.12 5.37 1.31
CA CYS A 287 -13.90 6.58 2.11
C CYS A 287 -14.97 6.81 3.17
N CYS A 288 -16.24 6.47 2.94
CA CYS A 288 -17.29 6.60 3.96
C CYS A 288 -16.99 5.76 5.20
N MET A 289 -16.49 4.54 4.98
CA MET A 289 -16.22 3.60 6.07
C MET A 289 -14.97 3.96 6.86
N TYR A 290 -13.85 4.26 6.17
CA TYR A 290 -12.64 4.62 6.91
C TYR A 290 -12.76 5.99 7.60
N THR A 291 -13.56 6.92 7.06
CA THR A 291 -13.83 8.19 7.73
C THR A 291 -14.67 7.99 9.00
N ALA A 292 -15.73 7.16 8.96
CA ALA A 292 -16.48 6.80 10.14
C ALA A 292 -15.56 6.19 11.22
N LYS A 293 -14.71 5.22 10.85
CA LYS A 293 -13.72 4.64 11.73
C LYS A 293 -12.78 5.67 12.34
N GLN A 294 -12.19 6.55 11.50
CA GLN A 294 -11.25 7.57 11.96
C GLN A 294 -11.88 8.58 12.91
N ALA A 295 -13.11 9.00 12.62
CA ALA A 295 -13.85 9.92 13.49
C ALA A 295 -14.19 9.27 14.83
N THR A 296 -14.65 8.01 14.85
CA THR A 296 -14.88 7.22 16.06
C THR A 296 -13.61 7.08 16.89
N LEU A 297 -12.49 6.65 16.27
CA LEU A 297 -11.22 6.50 16.98
C LEU A 297 -10.67 7.84 17.51
N TYR A 298 -10.91 8.93 16.79
CA TYR A 298 -10.58 10.27 17.29
C TYR A 298 -11.38 10.61 18.55
N ARG A 299 -12.69 10.38 18.54
CA ARG A 299 -13.57 10.63 19.70
C ARG A 299 -13.16 9.80 20.92
N HIS A 300 -12.78 8.54 20.72
CA HIS A 300 -12.28 7.68 21.80
C HIS A 300 -10.97 8.17 22.41
N ARG A 301 -10.07 8.74 21.61
CA ARG A 301 -8.72 9.10 22.05
C ARG A 301 -8.57 10.54 22.51
N VAL A 302 -9.42 11.45 22.08
CA VAL A 302 -9.38 12.88 22.42
C VAL A 302 -10.64 13.25 23.20
N HIS A 303 -10.54 13.12 24.51
CA HIS A 303 -11.67 13.45 25.41
C HIS A 303 -12.12 14.91 25.26
N GLY A 304 -13.40 15.11 24.99
CA GLY A 304 -13.98 16.43 24.73
C GLY A 304 -13.60 17.04 23.38
N GLY A 305 -12.97 16.25 22.49
CA GLY A 305 -12.78 16.63 21.09
C GLY A 305 -14.07 16.53 20.29
N GLN A 306 -14.24 17.31 19.23
CA GLN A 306 -15.38 17.27 18.34
C GLN A 306 -14.97 16.90 16.92
N ALA A 307 -15.68 15.94 16.32
CA ALA A 307 -15.48 15.51 14.94
C ALA A 307 -16.64 15.97 14.06
N TYR A 308 -16.31 16.53 12.90
CA TYR A 308 -17.26 16.92 11.87
C TYR A 308 -16.94 16.20 10.58
N VAL A 309 -17.94 15.64 9.90
CA VAL A 309 -17.77 14.96 8.61
C VAL A 309 -18.61 15.65 7.54
N PHE A 310 -17.95 16.29 6.57
CA PHE A 310 -18.62 16.76 5.37
C PHE A 310 -18.75 15.63 4.36
N TYR A 311 -19.97 15.35 3.90
CA TYR A 311 -20.29 14.23 3.01
C TYR A 311 -21.34 14.58 1.97
N ILE A 312 -21.36 13.86 0.85
CA ILE A 312 -22.39 14.01 -0.20
C ILE A 312 -23.53 13.04 0.06
N ASP A 313 -23.22 11.76 0.12
CA ASP A 313 -24.04 10.65 0.55
C ASP A 313 -23.16 9.58 1.20
N ILE A 314 -23.73 8.69 1.99
CA ILE A 314 -23.00 7.58 2.62
C ILE A 314 -23.18 6.34 1.76
N ARG A 315 -22.05 5.73 1.40
CA ARG A 315 -21.95 4.48 0.64
C ARG A 315 -21.31 3.42 1.48
N ALA A 316 -22.14 2.73 2.24
CA ALA A 316 -21.77 1.68 3.18
C ALA A 316 -22.13 0.30 2.60
N ALA A 317 -21.46 -0.10 1.50
CA ALA A 317 -21.77 -1.33 0.79
C ALA A 317 -21.02 -2.53 1.41
N GLY A 318 -21.57 -3.09 2.48
CA GLY A 318 -21.04 -4.27 3.16
C GLY A 318 -21.92 -4.67 4.34
N LYS A 319 -21.78 -5.90 4.83
CA LYS A 319 -22.55 -6.40 5.98
C LYS A 319 -22.13 -5.65 7.25
N GLY A 320 -23.09 -5.01 7.92
CA GLY A 320 -22.84 -4.24 9.14
C GLY A 320 -22.20 -2.87 8.93
N TYR A 321 -22.03 -2.42 7.66
CA TYR A 321 -21.37 -1.16 7.36
C TYR A 321 -22.26 0.04 7.61
N ASP A 322 -23.56 -0.08 7.32
CA ASP A 322 -24.54 0.97 7.57
C ASP A 322 -24.71 1.20 9.07
N GLU A 323 -24.88 0.13 9.83
CA GLU A 323 -24.97 0.16 11.28
C GLU A 323 -23.70 0.74 11.94
N PHE A 324 -22.53 0.46 11.37
CA PHE A 324 -21.27 1.04 11.84
C PHE A 324 -21.23 2.56 11.65
N THR A 325 -21.68 3.03 10.48
CA THR A 325 -21.75 4.47 10.20
C THR A 325 -22.79 5.16 11.08
N GLN A 326 -23.94 4.51 11.31
CA GLN A 326 -24.98 5.01 12.19
C GLN A 326 -24.48 5.14 13.63
N ARG A 327 -23.78 4.15 14.16
CA ARG A 327 -23.15 4.24 15.50
C ARG A 327 -22.17 5.40 15.63
N ALA A 328 -21.40 5.70 14.60
CA ALA A 328 -20.51 6.86 14.62
C ALA A 328 -21.28 8.18 14.81
N MET A 329 -22.50 8.28 14.25
CA MET A 329 -23.37 9.46 14.41
C MET A 329 -24.07 9.50 15.77
N GLU A 330 -24.63 8.39 16.20
CA GLU A 330 -25.55 8.31 17.33
C GLU A 330 -24.83 8.07 18.68
N ASP A 331 -23.85 7.18 18.70
CA ASP A 331 -23.16 6.78 19.92
C ASP A 331 -21.88 7.60 20.18
N GLU A 332 -21.22 8.04 19.11
CA GLU A 332 -19.92 8.74 19.20
C GLU A 332 -20.03 10.26 19.01
N ASP A 333 -21.24 10.81 18.88
CA ASP A 333 -21.49 12.25 18.67
C ASP A 333 -20.69 12.87 17.51
N VAL A 334 -20.43 12.10 16.45
CA VAL A 334 -19.80 12.63 15.23
C VAL A 334 -20.82 13.43 14.43
N VAL A 335 -20.54 14.70 14.21
CA VAL A 335 -21.46 15.60 13.49
C VAL A 335 -21.30 15.41 11.99
N TYR A 336 -22.31 14.85 11.34
CA TYR A 336 -22.35 14.69 9.88
C TYR A 336 -23.08 15.87 9.24
N LEU A 337 -22.38 16.57 8.31
CA LEU A 337 -22.83 17.75 7.58
C LEU A 337 -22.96 17.39 6.10
N ARG A 338 -24.20 17.30 5.61
CA ARG A 338 -24.45 16.92 4.22
C ARG A 338 -24.18 18.07 3.27
N GLY A 339 -23.04 18.03 2.59
CA GLY A 339 -22.67 19.05 1.62
C GLY A 339 -21.19 19.01 1.30
N LYS A 340 -20.77 19.86 0.37
CA LYS A 340 -19.35 20.04 0.02
C LYS A 340 -18.74 21.22 0.77
N VAL A 341 -17.48 21.10 1.12
CA VAL A 341 -16.65 22.23 1.54
C VAL A 341 -16.37 23.09 0.33
N SER A 342 -16.69 24.38 0.42
CA SER A 342 -16.49 25.34 -0.66
C SER A 342 -15.16 26.07 -0.57
N ARG A 343 -14.62 26.22 0.64
CA ARG A 343 -13.38 26.93 0.88
C ARG A 343 -12.71 26.46 2.17
N LEU A 344 -11.38 26.34 2.11
CA LEU A 344 -10.51 26.05 3.24
C LEU A 344 -9.33 27.03 3.22
N PHE A 345 -9.02 27.65 4.37
CA PHE A 345 -7.87 28.55 4.52
C PHE A 345 -7.42 28.64 5.96
N ARG A 346 -6.16 29.00 6.16
CA ARG A 346 -5.61 29.22 7.51
C ARG A 346 -5.93 30.64 8.00
N GLU A 347 -6.45 30.73 9.21
CA GLU A 347 -6.60 31.96 9.93
C GLU A 347 -5.99 31.83 11.32
N ARG A 348 -4.89 32.54 11.56
CA ARG A 348 -4.06 32.43 12.76
C ARG A 348 -3.55 30.99 12.97
N ASP A 349 -3.97 30.32 14.04
CA ASP A 349 -3.60 28.94 14.41
C ASP A 349 -4.67 27.87 14.07
N ARG A 350 -5.75 28.29 13.39
CA ARG A 350 -6.89 27.46 12.99
C ARG A 350 -7.00 27.31 11.48
N VAL A 351 -7.62 26.24 11.06
CA VAL A 351 -8.05 26.03 9.68
C VAL A 351 -9.55 26.33 9.58
N MET A 352 -9.88 27.39 8.86
CA MET A 352 -11.28 27.76 8.62
C MET A 352 -11.85 26.91 7.50
N VAL A 353 -12.88 26.14 7.80
CA VAL A 353 -13.58 25.28 6.83
C VAL A 353 -14.98 25.86 6.61
N TRP A 354 -15.24 26.27 5.37
CA TRP A 354 -16.53 26.83 4.96
C TRP A 354 -17.24 25.85 4.03
N GLY A 355 -18.46 25.53 4.34
CA GLY A 355 -19.29 24.63 3.57
C GLY A 355 -20.77 24.95 3.73
N ALA A 356 -21.60 24.06 3.23
CA ALA A 356 -23.04 24.15 3.43
C ALA A 356 -23.55 22.82 3.98
N ASP A 357 -24.55 22.87 4.85
CA ASP A 357 -25.37 21.72 5.19
C ASP A 357 -26.68 21.79 4.42
N THR A 358 -26.83 20.91 3.44
CA THR A 358 -28.00 20.90 2.54
C THR A 358 -29.26 20.35 3.20
N LEU A 359 -29.14 19.66 4.36
CA LEU A 359 -30.31 19.19 5.11
C LEU A 359 -30.97 20.33 5.88
N SER A 360 -30.17 21.17 6.52
CA SER A 360 -30.67 22.35 7.25
C SER A 360 -30.78 23.61 6.39
N ASN A 361 -30.27 23.56 5.14
CA ASN A 361 -30.12 24.69 4.22
C ASN A 361 -29.35 25.87 4.83
N ARG A 362 -28.26 25.57 5.58
CA ARG A 362 -27.45 26.59 6.26
C ARG A 362 -26.00 26.57 5.78
N GLN A 363 -25.41 27.74 5.76
CA GLN A 363 -23.95 27.85 5.65
C GLN A 363 -23.33 27.42 6.98
N VAL A 364 -22.27 26.60 6.89
CA VAL A 364 -21.51 26.09 8.04
C VAL A 364 -20.09 26.60 7.97
N LYS A 365 -19.60 27.11 9.10
CA LYS A 365 -18.21 27.55 9.26
C LYS A 365 -17.64 26.86 10.51
N VAL A 366 -16.59 26.08 10.31
CA VAL A 366 -15.91 25.39 11.41
C VAL A 366 -14.48 25.91 11.49
N ALA A 367 -14.06 26.31 12.71
CA ALA A 367 -12.67 26.65 13.01
C ALA A 367 -11.96 25.38 13.50
N ALA A 368 -11.39 24.62 12.59
CA ALA A 368 -10.75 23.34 12.89
C ALA A 368 -9.31 23.48 13.39
N ASP A 369 -8.89 22.59 14.27
CA ASP A 369 -7.50 22.40 14.64
C ASP A 369 -6.75 21.54 13.62
N LEU A 370 -7.48 20.55 13.04
CA LEU A 370 -6.95 19.62 12.06
C LEU A 370 -8.05 19.32 11.01
N VAL A 371 -7.66 19.25 9.77
CA VAL A 371 -8.52 18.81 8.67
C VAL A 371 -7.96 17.53 8.05
N VAL A 372 -8.81 16.52 7.96
CA VAL A 372 -8.49 15.23 7.35
C VAL A 372 -9.26 15.12 6.04
N VAL A 373 -8.53 15.10 4.95
CA VAL A 373 -9.11 14.98 3.61
C VAL A 373 -9.14 13.51 3.22
N ALA A 374 -10.30 13.02 2.80
CA ALA A 374 -10.47 11.68 2.24
C ALA A 374 -10.30 11.71 0.71
N PRO A 375 -9.06 11.57 0.19
CA PRO A 375 -8.80 11.74 -1.23
C PRO A 375 -9.32 10.58 -2.06
N ALA A 376 -9.51 10.84 -3.35
CA ALA A 376 -9.83 9.79 -4.30
C ALA A 376 -8.75 8.72 -4.35
N LEU A 377 -9.16 7.48 -4.63
CA LEU A 377 -8.25 6.40 -5.00
C LEU A 377 -8.01 6.43 -6.50
N GLN A 378 -6.78 6.29 -6.91
CA GLN A 378 -6.38 6.20 -8.31
C GLN A 378 -5.50 4.97 -8.55
N PRO A 379 -5.38 4.50 -9.80
CA PRO A 379 -4.46 3.41 -10.12
C PRO A 379 -3.05 3.74 -9.65
N HIS A 380 -2.36 2.74 -9.11
CA HIS A 380 -0.94 2.89 -8.79
C HIS A 380 -0.15 3.19 -10.08
N PRO A 381 0.86 4.08 -10.08
CA PRO A 381 1.65 4.40 -11.29
C PRO A 381 2.23 3.17 -12.00
N GLU A 382 2.59 2.13 -11.26
CA GLU A 382 3.05 0.84 -11.76
C GLU A 382 2.02 0.13 -12.66
N THR A 383 0.72 0.38 -12.45
CA THR A 383 -0.39 -0.22 -13.23
C THR A 383 -0.24 0.08 -14.71
N LYS A 384 0.06 1.33 -15.05
CA LYS A 384 0.26 1.75 -16.45
C LYS A 384 1.45 1.03 -17.08
N ARG A 385 2.59 0.96 -16.37
CA ARG A 385 3.80 0.29 -16.85
C ARG A 385 3.57 -1.20 -17.07
N LEU A 386 2.90 -1.88 -16.16
CA LEU A 386 2.54 -3.29 -16.30
C LEU A 386 1.55 -3.53 -17.45
N ALA A 387 0.57 -2.64 -17.61
CA ALA A 387 -0.37 -2.70 -18.74
C ALA A 387 0.35 -2.60 -20.08
N GLU A 388 1.28 -1.66 -20.24
CA GLU A 388 2.09 -1.47 -21.43
C GLU A 388 2.98 -2.71 -21.73
N MET A 389 3.70 -3.23 -20.71
CA MET A 389 4.56 -4.43 -20.86
C MET A 389 3.78 -5.67 -21.29
N LEU A 390 2.55 -5.81 -20.80
CA LEU A 390 1.72 -6.97 -21.04
C LEU A 390 0.70 -6.76 -22.17
N GLY A 391 0.61 -5.56 -22.74
CA GLY A 391 -0.39 -5.21 -23.74
C GLY A 391 -1.81 -5.30 -23.20
N LEU A 392 -2.03 -5.00 -21.90
CA LEU A 392 -3.35 -5.06 -21.28
C LEU A 392 -4.12 -3.77 -21.50
N GLN A 393 -5.45 -3.89 -21.50
CA GLN A 393 -6.34 -2.75 -21.58
C GLN A 393 -6.59 -2.15 -20.20
N THR A 394 -6.78 -0.83 -20.17
CA THR A 394 -7.26 -0.09 -19.00
C THR A 394 -8.56 0.61 -19.34
N ASP A 395 -9.33 0.95 -18.31
CA ASP A 395 -10.46 1.86 -18.49
C ASP A 395 -9.98 3.30 -18.67
N GLU A 396 -10.92 4.21 -18.89
CA GLU A 396 -10.65 5.65 -19.07
C GLU A 396 -9.95 6.33 -17.89
N HIS A 397 -9.92 5.66 -16.73
CA HIS A 397 -9.30 6.14 -15.50
C HIS A 397 -7.96 5.45 -15.19
N GLY A 398 -7.54 4.50 -16.03
CA GLY A 398 -6.28 3.77 -15.91
C GLY A 398 -6.33 2.51 -15.04
N TRP A 399 -7.51 2.06 -14.59
CA TRP A 399 -7.67 0.77 -13.93
C TRP A 399 -7.60 -0.38 -14.93
N LEU A 400 -6.95 -1.49 -14.58
CA LEU A 400 -6.86 -2.66 -15.46
C LEU A 400 -8.25 -3.25 -15.71
N LEU A 401 -8.54 -3.51 -16.99
CA LEU A 401 -9.80 -4.12 -17.38
C LEU A 401 -9.71 -5.65 -17.32
N PRO A 402 -10.60 -6.30 -16.53
CA PRO A 402 -10.78 -7.74 -16.62
C PRO A 402 -11.48 -8.10 -17.94
N LEU A 403 -11.42 -9.38 -18.30
CA LEU A 403 -12.06 -9.88 -19.50
C LEU A 403 -13.58 -9.65 -19.48
N ASP A 404 -14.21 -9.82 -18.33
CA ASP A 404 -15.59 -9.44 -18.05
C ASP A 404 -15.73 -9.16 -16.54
N ARG A 405 -16.30 -8.00 -16.19
CA ARG A 405 -16.39 -7.56 -14.79
C ARG A 405 -17.30 -8.44 -13.92
N ASN A 406 -18.27 -9.14 -14.51
CA ASN A 406 -19.29 -9.90 -13.78
C ASN A 406 -18.99 -11.39 -13.72
N VAL A 407 -18.53 -12.00 -14.84
CA VAL A 407 -18.37 -13.45 -14.93
C VAL A 407 -16.91 -13.91 -15.03
N ARG A 408 -15.99 -13.00 -15.37
CA ARG A 408 -14.55 -13.27 -15.45
C ARG A 408 -13.72 -12.10 -14.86
N PRO A 409 -13.96 -11.73 -13.60
CA PRO A 409 -13.46 -10.49 -13.01
C PRO A 409 -11.95 -10.48 -12.75
N VAL A 410 -11.31 -11.64 -12.72
CA VAL A 410 -9.86 -11.79 -12.42
C VAL A 410 -9.04 -12.15 -13.66
N GLU A 411 -9.67 -12.46 -14.78
CA GLU A 411 -8.96 -12.85 -16.01
C GLU A 411 -8.75 -11.64 -16.91
N THR A 412 -7.69 -11.70 -17.73
CA THR A 412 -7.44 -10.72 -18.80
C THR A 412 -7.56 -11.36 -20.18
N HIS A 413 -7.60 -10.54 -21.23
CA HIS A 413 -7.52 -11.03 -22.61
C HIS A 413 -6.16 -11.69 -22.92
N ARG A 414 -5.11 -11.44 -22.14
CA ARG A 414 -3.82 -12.14 -22.22
C ARG A 414 -3.86 -13.38 -21.34
N ARG A 415 -4.07 -14.54 -21.96
CA ARG A 415 -4.11 -15.82 -21.24
C ARG A 415 -2.91 -16.00 -20.32
N GLY A 416 -3.14 -16.45 -19.09
CA GLY A 416 -2.13 -16.68 -18.07
C GLY A 416 -1.74 -15.44 -17.27
N VAL A 417 -2.41 -14.29 -17.51
CA VAL A 417 -2.27 -13.07 -16.73
C VAL A 417 -3.57 -12.79 -16.01
N PHE A 418 -3.51 -12.67 -14.69
CA PHE A 418 -4.65 -12.50 -13.80
C PHE A 418 -4.54 -11.23 -12.98
N LEU A 419 -5.67 -10.68 -12.53
CA LEU A 419 -5.78 -9.43 -11.77
C LEU A 419 -6.22 -9.72 -10.35
N ALA A 420 -5.58 -9.10 -9.36
CA ALA A 420 -5.90 -9.26 -7.96
C ALA A 420 -6.08 -7.92 -7.24
N GLY A 421 -7.13 -7.85 -6.41
CA GLY A 421 -7.44 -6.71 -5.57
C GLY A 421 -7.68 -5.42 -6.34
N SER A 422 -7.24 -4.31 -5.77
CA SER A 422 -7.48 -2.95 -6.32
C SER A 422 -6.76 -2.65 -7.64
N ALA A 423 -6.22 -3.62 -8.33
CA ALA A 423 -5.73 -3.46 -9.70
C ALA A 423 -6.85 -3.05 -10.68
N THR A 424 -8.10 -3.46 -10.41
CA THR A 424 -9.27 -3.26 -11.26
C THR A 424 -10.20 -2.14 -10.79
N GLY A 425 -9.92 -1.54 -9.64
CA GLY A 425 -10.73 -0.48 -9.04
C GLY A 425 -10.67 -0.47 -7.51
N PRO A 426 -11.31 0.51 -6.86
CA PRO A 426 -11.37 0.59 -5.41
C PRO A 426 -12.08 -0.61 -4.77
N MET A 427 -11.43 -1.24 -3.79
CA MET A 427 -11.94 -2.39 -3.01
C MET A 427 -11.58 -2.22 -1.54
N ASP A 428 -12.41 -2.75 -0.64
CA ASP A 428 -12.05 -2.94 0.76
C ASP A 428 -11.18 -4.19 0.98
N ILE A 429 -10.78 -4.46 2.22
CA ILE A 429 -9.91 -5.59 2.55
C ILE A 429 -10.58 -6.95 2.25
N PRO A 430 -11.81 -7.23 2.72
CA PRO A 430 -12.52 -8.48 2.42
C PRO A 430 -12.68 -8.74 0.92
N GLU A 431 -13.10 -7.74 0.15
CA GLU A 431 -13.22 -7.84 -1.30
C GLU A 431 -11.86 -8.10 -1.97
N THR A 432 -10.83 -7.39 -1.52
CA THR A 432 -9.46 -7.55 -2.02
C THR A 432 -8.96 -8.99 -1.82
N VAL A 433 -9.19 -9.56 -0.65
CA VAL A 433 -8.82 -10.95 -0.32
C VAL A 433 -9.59 -11.94 -1.19
N ALA A 434 -10.91 -11.80 -1.29
CA ALA A 434 -11.73 -12.67 -2.11
C ALA A 434 -11.35 -12.62 -3.60
N HIS A 435 -11.08 -11.41 -4.12
CA HIS A 435 -10.65 -11.21 -5.50
C HIS A 435 -9.26 -11.83 -5.77
N ALA A 436 -8.35 -11.74 -4.80
CA ALA A 436 -7.01 -12.34 -4.88
C ALA A 436 -7.07 -13.88 -4.91
N SER A 437 -7.90 -14.48 -4.04
CA SER A 437 -8.13 -15.93 -4.05
C SER A 437 -8.76 -16.41 -5.36
N GLY A 438 -9.67 -15.60 -5.94
CA GLY A 438 -10.20 -15.87 -7.29
C GLY A 438 -9.12 -15.88 -8.37
N ALA A 439 -8.17 -14.92 -8.32
CA ALA A 439 -7.03 -14.87 -9.24
C ALA A 439 -6.10 -16.07 -9.08
N ALA A 440 -5.78 -16.43 -7.84
CA ALA A 440 -4.99 -17.63 -7.52
C ALA A 440 -5.66 -18.91 -8.04
N ALA A 441 -6.96 -19.09 -7.82
CA ALA A 441 -7.71 -20.25 -8.30
C ALA A 441 -7.65 -20.37 -9.84
N GLN A 442 -7.75 -19.27 -10.59
CA GLN A 442 -7.62 -19.30 -12.04
C GLN A 442 -6.17 -19.58 -12.50
N ALA A 443 -5.17 -19.07 -11.79
CA ALA A 443 -3.77 -19.42 -12.04
C ALA A 443 -3.51 -20.93 -11.79
N LEU A 444 -3.99 -21.47 -10.68
CA LEU A 444 -3.89 -22.89 -10.34
C LEU A 444 -4.57 -23.79 -11.38
N LYS A 445 -5.75 -23.41 -11.87
CA LYS A 445 -6.44 -24.11 -12.96
C LYS A 445 -5.57 -24.18 -14.22
N LEU A 446 -4.81 -23.14 -14.52
CA LEU A 446 -3.90 -23.15 -15.67
C LEU A 446 -2.69 -24.09 -15.45
N LEU A 447 -2.22 -24.26 -14.22
CA LEU A 447 -1.08 -25.10 -13.89
C LEU A 447 -1.44 -26.59 -13.82
N SER A 448 -2.70 -26.90 -13.47
CA SER A 448 -3.18 -28.29 -13.31
C SER A 448 -3.73 -28.93 -14.58
N GLY A 449 -3.97 -28.17 -15.63
CA GLY A 449 -4.54 -28.66 -16.89
C GLY A 449 -3.80 -28.25 -18.11
#